data_b0e006119578b776217c30dcd3a046ea
#
_entry.id   b0e006119578b776217c30dcd3a046ea
#
_cell.length_a   1.000
_cell.length_b   1.000
_cell.length_c   1.000
_cell.angle_alpha   90.00
_cell.angle_beta   90.00
_cell.angle_gamma   90.00
#
_symmetry.space_group_name_H-M   'P 1'
#
loop_
_entity.id
_entity.type
_entity.pdbx_description
1 polymer ?
#
loop_
_entity_poly.entity_id
_entity_poly.type
_entity_poly.pdbx_seq_one_letter_code
_entity_poly.pdbx_strand_id
1 'polypeptide(L)'
;QRQMCIRDRKKILRIDVPAADRHDKPVYIGTDPMKGTYKRDYEGDFLCAEEAVRAMFADQRDVSGDVEVLEEFGLDVLNQDTIKGYRIIFEQLHSGHPWNALENDEFLMKLRAAAKNKNGTLSPTIAGLLFFGEAYHITEVFPNYFLDYREECDDKAVRWLFRTHSNEGDWSGNIYDFFCKVRTRMDDDVAVPFANRRDGYRVDRVDVHDALEEALANALAHANYYGRRGILVVKKGKELSISNPGTIRVTKEEFYAGGNSDPRNPNILKMFGFVNVGERAGSGVDKIMTAWAEQNWKKPEFDFSERSDRVTLKLEVGQVVYIPGAADIRNENTNQEKATAVSKEDKIIEYIRQNGSISSQKAADIGGYKSKTGARKLLDKMIEKGLITKIGNGPATKYVI
;
A
#
# COMPACT_ATOMS: atom_id res chain seq x y z
N GLN A 1 8.02 -37.89 2.20
CA GLN A 1 8.28 -38.81 3.34
C GLN A 1 6.99 -39.56 3.71
N ARG A 2 7.07 -40.83 4.01
CA ARG A 2 5.95 -41.63 4.50
C ARG A 2 6.18 -41.91 5.99
N GLN A 3 5.27 -41.45 6.82
CA GLN A 3 5.32 -41.66 8.26
C GLN A 3 4.06 -42.41 8.73
N MET A 4 4.24 -43.48 9.49
CA MET A 4 3.12 -44.21 10.07
C MET A 4 2.97 -43.77 11.54
N CYS A 5 1.87 -43.12 11.85
CA CYS A 5 1.55 -42.68 13.20
C CYS A 5 0.42 -43.52 13.78
N ILE A 6 0.49 -43.84 15.08
CA ILE A 6 -0.60 -44.53 15.79
C ILE A 6 -1.27 -43.47 16.67
N ARG A 7 -2.55 -43.16 16.37
CA ARG A 7 -3.39 -42.29 17.20
C ARG A 7 -4.66 -43.09 17.55
N ASP A 8 -4.98 -43.20 18.81
CA ASP A 8 -6.18 -43.87 19.34
C ASP A 8 -6.34 -45.34 18.84
N ARG A 9 -5.23 -46.10 18.78
CA ARG A 9 -5.14 -47.49 18.25
C ARG A 9 -5.45 -47.64 16.76
N LYS A 10 -5.55 -46.51 15.99
CA LYS A 10 -5.71 -46.55 14.55
C LYS A 10 -4.37 -46.26 13.86
N LYS A 11 -4.05 -47.01 12.83
CA LYS A 11 -2.87 -46.77 11.97
C LYS A 11 -3.25 -45.71 10.94
N ILE A 12 -2.52 -44.59 10.93
CA ILE A 12 -2.71 -43.51 9.95
C ILE A 12 -1.43 -43.45 9.10
N LEU A 13 -1.61 -43.45 7.80
CA LEU A 13 -0.53 -43.21 6.86
C LEU A 13 -0.52 -41.69 6.52
N ARG A 14 0.55 -41.01 6.90
CA ARG A 14 0.80 -39.64 6.48
C ARG A 14 1.81 -39.64 5.33
N ILE A 15 1.42 -39.02 4.21
CA ILE A 15 2.28 -38.87 3.03
C ILE A 15 2.52 -37.38 2.87
N ASP A 16 3.74 -36.91 3.11
CA ASP A 16 4.14 -35.53 2.87
C ASP A 16 4.70 -35.43 1.45
N VAL A 17 4.02 -34.66 0.60
CA VAL A 17 4.44 -34.38 -0.78
C VAL A 17 4.95 -32.93 -0.81
N PRO A 18 6.23 -32.68 -1.13
CA PRO A 18 6.75 -31.33 -1.24
C PRO A 18 6.06 -30.61 -2.42
N ALA A 19 5.86 -29.30 -2.28
CA ALA A 19 5.40 -28.47 -3.39
C ALA A 19 6.47 -28.46 -4.49
N ALA A 20 6.05 -28.56 -5.74
CA ALA A 20 6.96 -28.42 -6.88
C ALA A 20 7.46 -26.97 -6.95
N ASP A 21 8.74 -26.79 -7.31
CA ASP A 21 9.31 -25.50 -7.62
C ASP A 21 8.56 -24.83 -8.80
N ARG A 22 8.63 -23.51 -8.93
CA ARG A 22 7.97 -22.80 -10.03
C ARG A 22 8.48 -23.21 -11.41
N HIS A 23 9.75 -23.58 -11.51
CA HIS A 23 10.38 -24.01 -12.76
C HIS A 23 9.93 -25.42 -13.18
N ASP A 24 9.44 -26.24 -12.22
CA ASP A 24 8.93 -27.58 -12.45
C ASP A 24 7.40 -27.61 -12.68
N LYS A 25 6.70 -26.48 -12.54
CA LYS A 25 5.26 -26.37 -12.79
C LYS A 25 4.99 -26.03 -14.26
N PRO A 26 3.91 -26.56 -14.86
CA PRO A 26 2.89 -27.42 -14.26
C PRO A 26 3.36 -28.85 -14.10
N VAL A 27 3.01 -29.50 -12.98
CA VAL A 27 3.11 -30.96 -12.82
C VAL A 27 1.80 -31.57 -13.33
N TYR A 28 1.89 -32.47 -14.31
CA TYR A 28 0.70 -33.00 -14.99
C TYR A 28 0.76 -34.49 -15.24
N ILE A 29 -0.40 -35.10 -15.46
CA ILE A 29 -0.59 -36.51 -15.80
C ILE A 29 -0.89 -36.59 -17.29
N GLY A 30 -0.27 -37.55 -17.98
CA GLY A 30 -0.47 -37.77 -19.41
C GLY A 30 0.47 -36.91 -20.27
N THR A 31 0.03 -36.58 -21.49
CA THR A 31 0.84 -35.91 -22.51
C THR A 31 0.47 -34.43 -22.72
N ASP A 32 -0.72 -34.02 -22.24
CA ASP A 32 -1.24 -32.67 -22.43
C ASP A 32 -1.33 -31.94 -21.10
N PRO A 33 -0.45 -30.96 -20.82
CA PRO A 33 -0.49 -30.20 -19.56
C PRO A 33 -1.81 -29.46 -19.35
N MET A 34 -2.49 -29.03 -20.42
CA MET A 34 -3.77 -28.32 -20.30
C MET A 34 -4.91 -29.23 -19.79
N LYS A 35 -4.78 -30.51 -19.99
CA LYS A 35 -5.79 -31.52 -19.58
C LYS A 35 -5.32 -32.41 -18.43
N GLY A 36 -4.04 -32.32 -18.08
CA GLY A 36 -3.42 -33.22 -17.10
C GLY A 36 -2.97 -32.53 -15.80
N THR A 37 -3.06 -31.21 -15.70
CA THR A 37 -2.64 -30.48 -14.52
C THR A 37 -3.77 -30.37 -13.50
N TYR A 38 -3.52 -30.88 -12.28
CA TYR A 38 -4.49 -30.89 -11.20
C TYR A 38 -3.97 -30.10 -9.99
N LYS A 39 -4.87 -29.43 -9.30
CA LYS A 39 -4.64 -28.84 -7.98
C LYS A 39 -5.39 -29.64 -6.92
N ARG A 40 -4.73 -29.88 -5.79
CA ARG A 40 -5.33 -30.48 -4.61
C ARG A 40 -5.96 -29.41 -3.75
N ASP A 41 -7.24 -29.58 -3.47
CA ASP A 41 -7.96 -28.82 -2.44
C ASP A 41 -8.45 -29.79 -1.35
N TYR A 42 -8.95 -29.25 -0.22
CA TYR A 42 -9.46 -30.07 0.90
C TYR A 42 -10.50 -31.11 0.46
N GLU A 43 -11.28 -30.81 -0.57
CA GLU A 43 -12.37 -31.66 -1.07
C GLU A 43 -11.95 -32.66 -2.16
N GLY A 44 -10.78 -32.48 -2.79
CA GLY A 44 -10.36 -33.37 -3.87
C GLY A 44 -9.32 -32.79 -4.80
N ASP A 45 -9.11 -33.50 -5.94
CA ASP A 45 -8.24 -33.06 -7.01
C ASP A 45 -9.09 -32.41 -8.11
N PHE A 46 -8.76 -31.16 -8.45
CA PHE A 46 -9.48 -30.36 -9.44
C PHE A 46 -8.60 -30.08 -10.63
N LEU A 47 -9.12 -30.29 -11.83
CA LEU A 47 -8.43 -29.90 -13.06
C LEU A 47 -8.20 -28.39 -13.09
N CYS A 48 -6.97 -27.97 -13.34
CA CYS A 48 -6.64 -26.56 -13.48
C CYS A 48 -7.28 -25.97 -14.74
N ALA A 49 -7.78 -24.75 -14.64
CA ALA A 49 -8.18 -23.99 -15.82
C ALA A 49 -6.95 -23.74 -16.72
N GLU A 50 -7.14 -23.69 -18.04
CA GLU A 50 -6.04 -23.48 -19.01
C GLU A 50 -5.24 -22.21 -18.70
N GLU A 51 -5.89 -21.14 -18.22
CA GLU A 51 -5.23 -19.91 -17.82
C GLU A 51 -4.24 -20.09 -16.68
N ALA A 52 -4.62 -20.90 -15.68
CA ALA A 52 -3.73 -21.20 -14.56
C ALA A 52 -2.50 -21.99 -15.04
N VAL A 53 -2.70 -22.92 -15.99
CA VAL A 53 -1.60 -23.68 -16.60
C VAL A 53 -0.68 -22.77 -17.42
N ARG A 54 -1.25 -21.84 -18.20
CA ARG A 54 -0.47 -20.83 -18.95
C ARG A 54 0.32 -19.92 -18.02
N ALA A 55 -0.28 -19.51 -16.91
CA ALA A 55 0.43 -18.72 -15.88
C ALA A 55 1.60 -19.49 -15.27
N MET A 56 1.45 -20.79 -15.01
CA MET A 56 2.55 -21.64 -14.54
C MET A 56 3.70 -21.68 -15.55
N PHE A 57 3.43 -21.83 -16.86
CA PHE A 57 4.47 -21.76 -17.89
C PHE A 57 5.14 -20.39 -17.98
N ALA A 58 4.38 -19.32 -17.81
CA ALA A 58 4.95 -17.97 -17.77
C ALA A 58 5.87 -17.77 -16.54
N ASP A 59 5.49 -18.37 -15.40
CA ASP A 59 6.26 -18.29 -14.16
C ASP A 59 7.55 -19.17 -14.19
N GLN A 60 7.68 -20.13 -15.12
CA GLN A 60 8.92 -20.91 -15.30
C GLN A 60 10.09 -20.06 -15.81
N ARG A 61 9.82 -18.95 -16.49
CA ARG A 61 10.87 -18.16 -17.14
C ARG A 61 11.82 -17.56 -16.12
N ASP A 62 13.14 -17.69 -16.36
CA ASP A 62 14.19 -17.02 -15.57
C ASP A 62 14.21 -15.50 -15.79
N VAL A 63 13.82 -15.08 -17.00
CA VAL A 63 13.72 -13.66 -17.35
C VAL A 63 12.28 -13.22 -17.18
N SER A 64 12.10 -12.19 -16.37
CA SER A 64 10.78 -11.61 -16.12
C SER A 64 10.18 -11.00 -17.38
N GLY A 65 8.85 -11.12 -17.55
CA GLY A 65 8.17 -10.56 -18.71
C GLY A 65 8.24 -9.03 -18.79
N ASP A 66 8.46 -8.36 -17.66
CA ASP A 66 8.46 -6.89 -17.58
C ASP A 66 9.68 -6.21 -18.24
N VAL A 67 10.71 -6.98 -18.63
CA VAL A 67 11.87 -6.50 -19.40
C VAL A 67 11.62 -6.46 -20.92
N GLU A 68 10.57 -7.11 -21.40
CA GLU A 68 10.25 -7.21 -22.82
C GLU A 68 10.04 -5.83 -23.43
N VAL A 69 10.66 -5.59 -24.60
CA VAL A 69 10.58 -4.32 -25.33
C VAL A 69 9.38 -4.34 -26.26
N LEU A 70 8.52 -3.37 -26.15
CA LEU A 70 7.33 -3.22 -27.00
C LEU A 70 7.71 -2.48 -28.30
N GLU A 71 8.21 -3.24 -29.28
CA GLU A 71 8.80 -2.70 -30.51
C GLU A 71 7.83 -1.87 -31.36
N GLU A 72 6.52 -2.07 -31.17
CA GLU A 72 5.44 -1.40 -31.89
C GLU A 72 5.13 0.00 -31.34
N PHE A 73 5.65 0.35 -30.14
CA PHE A 73 5.39 1.61 -29.47
C PHE A 73 6.63 2.50 -29.44
N GLY A 74 6.41 3.81 -29.61
CA GLY A 74 7.39 4.85 -29.30
C GLY A 74 7.30 5.27 -27.82
N LEU A 75 8.17 6.19 -27.39
CA LEU A 75 8.12 6.73 -26.00
C LEU A 75 6.99 7.72 -25.79
N ASP A 76 6.30 8.15 -26.82
CA ASP A 76 5.12 9.01 -26.79
C ASP A 76 3.90 8.38 -26.11
N VAL A 77 3.88 7.04 -25.94
CA VAL A 77 2.85 6.33 -25.17
C VAL A 77 3.02 6.50 -23.67
N LEU A 78 4.15 7.04 -23.21
CA LEU A 78 4.44 7.30 -21.81
C LEU A 78 3.97 8.71 -21.42
N ASN A 79 3.27 8.80 -20.29
CA ASN A 79 2.77 10.06 -19.75
C ASN A 79 3.92 10.94 -19.25
N GLN A 80 4.09 12.11 -19.87
CA GLN A 80 5.20 13.02 -19.57
C GLN A 80 5.06 13.68 -18.18
N ASP A 81 3.86 13.91 -17.71
CA ASP A 81 3.62 14.50 -16.38
C ASP A 81 3.96 13.49 -15.27
N THR A 82 3.63 12.21 -15.46
CA THR A 82 4.05 11.12 -14.56
C THR A 82 5.57 11.02 -14.51
N ILE A 83 6.26 11.02 -15.65
CA ILE A 83 7.74 10.97 -15.71
C ILE A 83 8.34 12.17 -15.00
N LYS A 84 7.82 13.37 -15.25
CA LYS A 84 8.27 14.62 -14.60
C LYS A 84 8.09 14.55 -13.08
N GLY A 85 6.91 14.12 -12.63
CA GLY A 85 6.62 13.94 -11.19
C GLY A 85 7.58 12.95 -10.53
N TYR A 86 7.83 11.81 -11.18
CA TYR A 86 8.78 10.81 -10.71
C TYR A 86 10.21 11.36 -10.62
N ARG A 87 10.67 12.12 -11.63
CA ARG A 87 12.01 12.74 -11.64
C ARG A 87 12.19 13.75 -10.52
N ILE A 88 11.15 14.55 -10.20
CA ILE A 88 11.20 15.48 -9.07
C ILE A 88 11.45 14.74 -7.76
N ILE A 89 10.72 13.66 -7.51
CA ILE A 89 10.90 12.85 -6.29
C ILE A 89 12.28 12.19 -6.29
N PHE A 90 12.72 11.63 -7.43
CA PHE A 90 14.06 11.04 -7.55
C PHE A 90 15.16 12.07 -7.22
N GLU A 91 15.08 13.29 -7.75
CA GLU A 91 16.05 14.35 -7.50
C GLU A 91 16.07 14.80 -6.04
N GLN A 92 14.90 14.90 -5.40
CA GLN A 92 14.79 15.23 -3.98
C GLN A 92 15.45 14.18 -3.09
N LEU A 93 15.26 12.90 -3.40
CA LEU A 93 15.81 11.78 -2.64
C LEU A 93 17.30 11.54 -2.93
N HIS A 94 17.75 11.85 -4.14
CA HIS A 94 19.10 11.59 -4.64
C HIS A 94 19.76 12.88 -5.16
N SER A 95 19.85 13.90 -4.30
CA SER A 95 20.49 15.17 -4.64
C SER A 95 21.94 14.95 -5.09
N GLY A 96 22.31 15.54 -6.25
CA GLY A 96 23.63 15.37 -6.83
C GLY A 96 23.90 14.05 -7.55
N HIS A 97 22.90 13.18 -7.70
CA HIS A 97 23.06 11.94 -8.45
C HIS A 97 23.29 12.23 -9.95
N PRO A 98 24.23 11.52 -10.64
CA PRO A 98 24.53 11.78 -12.05
C PRO A 98 23.32 11.68 -12.99
N TRP A 99 22.31 10.90 -12.62
CA TRP A 99 21.11 10.73 -13.46
C TRP A 99 20.18 11.97 -13.46
N ASN A 100 20.36 12.89 -12.51
CA ASN A 100 19.58 14.15 -12.49
C ASN A 100 19.87 15.02 -13.72
N ALA A 101 21.08 14.92 -14.30
CA ALA A 101 21.49 15.65 -15.49
C ALA A 101 21.13 14.96 -16.82
N LEU A 102 20.58 13.74 -16.78
CA LEU A 102 20.23 13.01 -18.00
C LEU A 102 18.95 13.56 -18.63
N GLU A 103 18.88 13.50 -19.96
CA GLU A 103 17.62 13.69 -20.69
C GLU A 103 16.63 12.56 -20.37
N ASN A 104 15.33 12.77 -20.62
CA ASN A 104 14.29 11.81 -20.28
C ASN A 104 14.54 10.42 -20.88
N ASP A 105 14.95 10.34 -22.12
CA ASP A 105 15.21 9.09 -22.83
C ASP A 105 16.31 8.26 -22.17
N GLU A 106 17.42 8.91 -21.82
CA GLU A 106 18.53 8.25 -21.12
C GLU A 106 18.13 7.85 -19.69
N PHE A 107 17.39 8.71 -19.00
CA PHE A 107 16.89 8.42 -17.66
C PHE A 107 15.96 7.19 -17.68
N LEU A 108 15.01 7.12 -18.62
CA LEU A 108 14.12 5.97 -18.78
C LEU A 108 14.88 4.67 -19.11
N MET A 109 15.95 4.76 -19.93
CA MET A 109 16.82 3.60 -20.16
C MET A 109 17.53 3.13 -18.89
N LYS A 110 18.04 4.05 -18.07
CA LYS A 110 18.68 3.70 -16.78
C LYS A 110 17.70 3.03 -15.81
N LEU A 111 16.45 3.47 -15.82
CA LEU A 111 15.37 2.85 -15.05
C LEU A 111 14.94 1.48 -15.59
N ARG A 112 15.32 1.12 -16.81
CA ARG A 112 14.77 -0.02 -17.56
C ARG A 112 13.29 0.16 -17.95
N ALA A 113 12.80 1.38 -17.96
CA ALA A 113 11.47 1.73 -18.47
C ALA A 113 11.46 1.82 -20.01
N ALA A 114 12.61 2.04 -20.62
CA ALA A 114 12.81 2.03 -22.07
C ALA A 114 14.07 1.25 -22.43
N ALA A 115 14.10 0.73 -23.66
CA ALA A 115 15.27 0.09 -24.23
C ALA A 115 15.30 0.29 -25.75
N LYS A 116 16.46 0.07 -26.37
CA LYS A 116 16.59 0.07 -27.83
C LYS A 116 15.97 -1.20 -28.41
N ASN A 117 15.06 -1.03 -29.34
CA ASN A 117 14.49 -2.12 -30.12
C ASN A 117 15.48 -2.63 -31.19
N LYS A 118 15.07 -3.62 -31.99
CA LYS A 118 15.90 -4.23 -33.04
C LYS A 118 16.34 -3.24 -34.12
N ASN A 119 15.61 -2.15 -34.31
CA ASN A 119 15.91 -1.09 -35.28
C ASN A 119 16.81 0.00 -34.69
N GLY A 120 17.20 -0.11 -33.40
CA GLY A 120 18.03 0.88 -32.71
C GLY A 120 17.27 2.10 -32.19
N THR A 121 15.94 2.17 -32.40
CA THR A 121 15.07 3.21 -31.84
C THR A 121 14.68 2.86 -30.39
N LEU A 122 14.31 3.88 -29.61
CA LEU A 122 13.84 3.67 -28.24
C LEU A 122 12.37 3.28 -28.23
N SER A 123 12.08 2.23 -27.52
CA SER A 123 10.72 1.75 -27.26
C SER A 123 10.53 1.50 -25.77
N PRO A 124 9.32 1.63 -25.23
CA PRO A 124 9.06 1.29 -23.84
C PRO A 124 9.24 -0.20 -23.61
N THR A 125 9.67 -0.57 -22.41
CA THR A 125 9.53 -1.93 -21.92
C THR A 125 8.12 -2.13 -21.36
N ILE A 126 7.72 -3.38 -21.12
CA ILE A 126 6.47 -3.68 -20.42
C ILE A 126 6.45 -2.97 -19.07
N ALA A 127 7.56 -3.00 -18.29
CA ALA A 127 7.64 -2.26 -17.04
C ALA A 127 7.43 -0.75 -17.25
N GLY A 128 8.04 -0.16 -18.26
CA GLY A 128 7.91 1.26 -18.57
C GLY A 128 6.48 1.65 -18.94
N LEU A 129 5.83 0.85 -19.81
CA LEU A 129 4.44 1.08 -20.19
C LEU A 129 3.50 0.98 -18.98
N LEU A 130 3.61 -0.07 -18.17
CA LEU A 130 2.77 -0.25 -16.98
C LEU A 130 2.98 0.87 -15.95
N PHE A 131 4.22 1.34 -15.79
CA PHE A 131 4.59 2.28 -14.73
C PHE A 131 4.34 3.75 -15.10
N PHE A 132 4.53 4.11 -16.37
CA PHE A 132 4.46 5.49 -16.87
C PHE A 132 3.46 5.69 -18.02
N GLY A 133 2.87 4.64 -18.57
CA GLY A 133 2.03 4.74 -19.77
C GLY A 133 0.66 5.35 -19.51
N GLU A 134 -0.06 5.63 -20.59
CA GLU A 134 -1.48 5.98 -20.56
C GLU A 134 -2.34 4.71 -20.53
N ALA A 135 -3.43 4.71 -19.77
CA ALA A 135 -4.27 3.52 -19.56
C ALA A 135 -4.75 2.89 -20.87
N TYR A 136 -5.08 3.69 -21.88
CA TYR A 136 -5.54 3.17 -23.16
C TYR A 136 -4.44 2.41 -23.91
N HIS A 137 -3.17 2.85 -23.86
CA HIS A 137 -2.06 2.10 -24.42
C HIS A 137 -1.70 0.85 -23.58
N ILE A 138 -1.81 0.97 -22.24
CA ILE A 138 -1.64 -0.20 -21.37
C ILE A 138 -2.66 -1.27 -21.72
N THR A 139 -3.92 -0.90 -21.98
CA THR A 139 -4.99 -1.86 -22.31
C THR A 139 -4.89 -2.46 -23.71
N GLU A 140 -4.14 -1.85 -24.64
CA GLU A 140 -3.78 -2.48 -25.91
C GLU A 140 -2.93 -3.74 -25.71
N VAL A 141 -2.00 -3.70 -24.75
CA VAL A 141 -1.12 -4.83 -24.41
C VAL A 141 -1.74 -5.76 -23.38
N PHE A 142 -2.43 -5.18 -22.38
CA PHE A 142 -3.06 -5.88 -21.25
C PHE A 142 -4.57 -5.60 -21.22
N PRO A 143 -5.39 -6.29 -22.02
CA PRO A 143 -6.81 -5.96 -22.17
C PRO A 143 -7.64 -6.01 -20.87
N ASN A 144 -7.15 -6.73 -19.86
CA ASN A 144 -7.80 -6.85 -18.55
C ASN A 144 -7.13 -6.00 -17.46
N TYR A 145 -6.19 -5.11 -17.85
CA TYR A 145 -5.56 -4.21 -16.90
C TYR A 145 -6.59 -3.37 -16.17
N PHE A 146 -6.55 -3.43 -14.85
CA PHE A 146 -7.47 -2.67 -14.01
C PHE A 146 -6.89 -2.45 -12.62
N LEU A 147 -6.77 -1.20 -12.22
CA LEU A 147 -6.40 -0.78 -10.88
C LEU A 147 -7.63 -0.12 -10.27
N ASP A 148 -8.05 -0.52 -9.07
CA ASP A 148 -9.27 -0.07 -8.43
C ASP A 148 -9.03 0.16 -6.93
N TYR A 149 -9.29 1.37 -6.47
CA TYR A 149 -9.31 1.74 -5.06
C TYR A 149 -10.71 2.17 -4.67
N ARG A 150 -11.21 1.68 -3.54
CA ARG A 150 -12.56 1.97 -3.03
C ARG A 150 -12.53 2.26 -1.54
N GLU A 151 -13.30 3.25 -1.14
CA GLU A 151 -13.66 3.48 0.26
C GLU A 151 -15.14 3.11 0.43
N GLU A 152 -15.40 2.08 1.24
CA GLU A 152 -16.74 1.55 1.50
C GLU A 152 -17.21 1.95 2.89
N CYS A 153 -18.53 1.98 3.09
CA CYS A 153 -19.15 2.17 4.40
C CYS A 153 -20.13 1.04 4.70
N ASP A 154 -20.67 1.03 5.93
CA ASP A 154 -21.64 0.02 6.35
C ASP A 154 -23.05 0.27 5.82
N ASP A 155 -23.33 1.47 5.34
CA ASP A 155 -24.62 1.79 4.72
C ASP A 155 -24.75 1.10 3.35
N LYS A 156 -25.63 0.09 3.28
CA LYS A 156 -25.88 -0.66 2.04
C LYS A 156 -26.50 0.17 0.92
N ALA A 157 -27.06 1.35 1.22
CA ALA A 157 -27.58 2.26 0.22
C ALA A 157 -26.47 3.04 -0.50
N VAL A 158 -25.31 3.15 0.13
CA VAL A 158 -24.11 3.82 -0.41
C VAL A 158 -23.15 2.76 -0.91
N ARG A 159 -22.91 2.73 -2.20
CA ARG A 159 -22.03 1.70 -2.80
C ARG A 159 -20.57 1.92 -2.43
N TRP A 160 -20.10 3.16 -2.41
CA TRP A 160 -18.78 3.60 -1.97
C TRP A 160 -18.80 5.09 -1.58
N LEU A 161 -17.98 5.48 -0.62
CA LEU A 161 -17.76 6.88 -0.25
C LEU A 161 -16.82 7.57 -1.25
N PHE A 162 -15.82 6.83 -1.72
CA PHE A 162 -14.87 7.27 -2.72
C PHE A 162 -14.44 6.07 -3.58
N ARG A 163 -14.15 6.32 -4.84
CA ARG A 163 -13.56 5.33 -5.75
C ARG A 163 -12.67 6.04 -6.74
N THR A 164 -11.53 5.42 -7.07
CA THR A 164 -10.70 5.79 -8.23
C THR A 164 -10.20 4.52 -8.91
N HIS A 165 -10.17 4.53 -10.24
CA HIS A 165 -9.72 3.38 -11.02
C HIS A 165 -9.04 3.79 -12.33
N SER A 166 -8.24 2.88 -12.90
CA SER A 166 -7.40 3.17 -14.08
C SER A 166 -8.16 3.58 -15.33
N ASN A 167 -9.47 3.35 -15.42
CA ASN A 167 -10.29 3.66 -16.60
C ASN A 167 -11.20 4.88 -16.40
N GLU A 168 -10.86 5.81 -15.51
CA GLU A 168 -11.62 7.06 -15.31
C GLU A 168 -11.44 8.05 -16.46
N GLY A 169 -10.24 8.09 -17.04
CA GLY A 169 -9.91 8.95 -18.16
C GLY A 169 -9.54 10.39 -17.79
N ASP A 170 -9.54 10.74 -16.50
CA ASP A 170 -9.14 12.06 -15.96
C ASP A 170 -7.69 12.07 -15.42
N TRP A 171 -7.02 10.92 -15.45
CA TRP A 171 -5.63 10.72 -15.08
C TRP A 171 -5.02 9.59 -15.92
N SER A 172 -3.71 9.42 -15.85
CA SER A 172 -2.96 8.48 -16.70
C SER A 172 -3.42 7.02 -16.59
N GLY A 173 -3.92 6.61 -15.43
CA GLY A 173 -4.31 5.21 -15.16
C GLY A 173 -3.14 4.25 -14.95
N ASN A 174 -1.88 4.73 -14.94
CA ASN A 174 -0.70 3.91 -14.75
C ASN A 174 -0.43 3.54 -13.27
N ILE A 175 0.55 2.65 -13.07
CA ILE A 175 0.90 2.14 -11.75
C ILE A 175 1.42 3.23 -10.82
N TYR A 176 2.28 4.14 -11.31
CA TYR A 176 2.91 5.14 -10.45
C TYR A 176 1.90 6.19 -9.96
N ASP A 177 1.06 6.71 -10.84
CA ASP A 177 0.04 7.67 -10.45
C ASP A 177 -1.04 7.04 -9.56
N PHE A 178 -1.40 5.77 -9.82
CA PHE A 178 -2.26 5.01 -8.91
C PHE A 178 -1.65 4.90 -7.52
N PHE A 179 -0.38 4.50 -7.44
CA PHE A 179 0.34 4.43 -6.18
C PHE A 179 0.31 5.77 -5.43
N CYS A 180 0.63 6.88 -6.11
CA CYS A 180 0.63 8.22 -5.51
C CYS A 180 -0.75 8.64 -4.99
N LYS A 181 -1.82 8.38 -5.77
CA LYS A 181 -3.21 8.69 -5.38
C LYS A 181 -3.66 7.85 -4.17
N VAL A 182 -3.39 6.55 -4.19
CA VAL A 182 -3.90 5.61 -3.19
C VAL A 182 -3.14 5.73 -1.87
N ARG A 183 -1.79 5.88 -1.90
CA ARG A 183 -1.01 6.04 -0.66
C ARG A 183 -1.51 7.20 0.19
N THR A 184 -1.77 8.36 -0.42
CA THR A 184 -2.29 9.53 0.28
C THR A 184 -3.62 9.22 0.97
N ARG A 185 -4.53 8.53 0.27
CA ARG A 185 -5.84 8.13 0.81
C ARG A 185 -5.75 7.07 1.90
N MET A 186 -4.79 6.15 1.79
CA MET A 186 -4.57 5.14 2.84
C MET A 186 -4.07 5.79 4.14
N ASP A 187 -3.24 6.84 4.02
CA ASP A 187 -2.64 7.53 5.14
C ASP A 187 -3.60 8.47 5.90
N ASP A 188 -4.61 9.04 5.20
CA ASP A 188 -5.47 10.12 5.73
C ASP A 188 -6.18 9.78 7.07
N ASP A 189 -6.48 8.50 7.34
CA ASP A 189 -7.22 8.07 8.53
C ASP A 189 -6.39 7.20 9.48
N VAL A 190 -5.10 7.03 9.22
CA VAL A 190 -4.22 6.24 10.07
C VAL A 190 -3.77 7.07 11.26
N ALA A 191 -4.62 7.11 12.30
CA ALA A 191 -4.26 7.74 13.57
C ALA A 191 -3.27 6.84 14.33
N VAL A 192 -1.98 7.08 14.14
CA VAL A 192 -0.96 6.44 14.96
C VAL A 192 -0.76 7.28 16.23
N PRO A 193 -0.86 6.69 17.43
CA PRO A 193 -0.57 7.39 18.67
C PRO A 193 0.85 7.95 18.64
N PHE A 194 1.01 9.23 18.97
CA PHE A 194 2.32 9.86 19.07
C PHE A 194 3.22 9.10 20.05
N ALA A 195 4.18 8.35 19.54
CA ALA A 195 5.23 7.72 20.34
C ALA A 195 6.45 8.65 20.35
N ASN A 196 6.73 9.26 21.50
CA ASN A 196 8.04 9.87 21.73
C ASN A 196 9.06 8.73 21.91
N ARG A 197 10.00 8.57 21.00
CA ARG A 197 11.18 7.75 21.26
C ARG A 197 11.89 8.25 22.52
N ARG A 198 12.41 7.33 23.33
CA ARG A 198 13.17 7.64 24.58
C ARG A 198 14.38 8.57 24.37
N ASP A 199 14.83 8.74 23.11
CA ASP A 199 15.95 9.59 22.71
C ASP A 199 15.57 11.06 22.43
N GLY A 200 14.27 11.41 22.58
CA GLY A 200 13.80 12.78 22.41
C GLY A 200 13.65 13.26 20.96
N TYR A 201 13.96 12.43 19.99
CA TYR A 201 13.73 12.76 18.58
C TYR A 201 12.28 12.54 18.17
N ARG A 202 11.72 13.56 17.52
CA ARG A 202 10.39 13.50 16.94
C ARG A 202 10.46 12.61 15.68
N VAL A 203 9.71 11.52 15.66
CA VAL A 203 9.56 10.70 14.45
C VAL A 203 8.44 11.36 13.64
N ASP A 204 8.79 12.07 12.59
CA ASP A 204 7.82 12.77 11.72
C ASP A 204 7.07 11.79 10.79
N ARG A 205 7.58 10.58 10.62
CA ARG A 205 6.97 9.52 9.83
C ARG A 205 6.92 8.23 10.65
N VAL A 206 5.74 7.65 10.75
CA VAL A 206 5.55 6.44 11.53
C VAL A 206 5.76 5.23 10.61
N ASP A 207 6.42 4.19 11.15
CA ASP A 207 6.73 2.95 10.43
C ASP A 207 5.50 2.28 9.77
N VAL A 208 4.28 2.58 10.26
CA VAL A 208 3.02 2.08 9.68
C VAL A 208 2.77 2.64 8.28
N HIS A 209 3.01 3.93 8.05
CA HIS A 209 2.84 4.54 6.72
C HIS A 209 3.81 3.94 5.72
N ASP A 210 5.07 3.75 6.14
CA ASP A 210 6.07 3.08 5.31
C ASP A 210 5.70 1.62 5.00
N ALA A 211 5.08 0.92 5.97
CA ALA A 211 4.61 -0.44 5.77
C ALA A 211 3.39 -0.51 4.83
N LEU A 212 2.50 0.49 4.85
CA LEU A 212 1.38 0.60 3.92
C LEU A 212 1.84 0.87 2.48
N GLU A 213 2.79 1.80 2.31
CA GLU A 213 3.40 2.07 0.99
C GLU A 213 4.11 0.83 0.45
N GLU A 214 4.87 0.12 1.31
CA GLU A 214 5.54 -1.13 0.97
C GLU A 214 4.52 -2.20 0.52
N ALA A 215 3.41 -2.36 1.27
CA ALA A 215 2.35 -3.32 0.95
C ALA A 215 1.72 -3.04 -0.43
N LEU A 216 1.45 -1.76 -0.71
CA LEU A 216 0.87 -1.35 -1.99
C LEU A 216 1.86 -1.56 -3.15
N ALA A 217 3.12 -1.14 -3.00
CA ALA A 217 4.16 -1.33 -4.01
C ALA A 217 4.41 -2.81 -4.30
N ASN A 218 4.45 -3.64 -3.26
CA ASN A 218 4.58 -5.10 -3.41
C ASN A 218 3.39 -5.70 -4.16
N ALA A 219 2.15 -5.29 -3.85
CA ALA A 219 0.97 -5.76 -4.58
C ALA A 219 1.06 -5.40 -6.07
N LEU A 220 1.55 -4.19 -6.40
CA LEU A 220 1.74 -3.72 -7.77
C LEU A 220 2.88 -4.47 -8.49
N ALA A 221 4.01 -4.71 -7.81
CA ALA A 221 5.17 -5.39 -8.40
C ALA A 221 5.00 -6.91 -8.55
N HIS A 222 4.17 -7.54 -7.69
CA HIS A 222 3.93 -8.99 -7.73
C HIS A 222 2.70 -9.39 -8.56
N ALA A 223 1.93 -8.44 -9.08
CA ALA A 223 0.72 -8.71 -9.86
C ALA A 223 1.00 -9.42 -11.18
N ASN A 224 0.11 -10.34 -11.53
CA ASN A 224 0.03 -10.92 -12.87
C ASN A 224 -0.88 -10.06 -13.75
N TYR A 225 -0.31 -9.16 -14.54
CA TYR A 225 -1.06 -8.26 -15.43
C TYR A 225 -1.65 -8.96 -16.66
N TYR A 226 -1.21 -10.17 -16.98
CA TYR A 226 -1.78 -11.00 -18.06
C TYR A 226 -3.08 -11.71 -17.66
N GLY A 227 -3.40 -11.70 -16.35
CA GLY A 227 -4.61 -12.34 -15.82
C GLY A 227 -5.88 -11.58 -16.16
N ARG A 228 -7.03 -12.17 -15.84
CA ARG A 228 -8.36 -11.54 -16.05
C ARG A 228 -8.75 -10.56 -14.93
N ARG A 229 -8.01 -10.52 -13.83
CA ARG A 229 -8.35 -9.72 -12.65
C ARG A 229 -7.35 -8.60 -12.48
N GLY A 230 -7.87 -7.44 -12.07
CA GLY A 230 -7.05 -6.31 -11.71
C GLY A 230 -6.62 -6.30 -10.24
N ILE A 231 -5.86 -5.29 -9.86
CA ILE A 231 -5.54 -4.96 -8.47
C ILE A 231 -6.77 -4.29 -7.84
N LEU A 232 -7.05 -4.67 -6.60
CA LEU A 232 -8.16 -4.11 -5.84
C LEU A 232 -7.69 -3.73 -4.44
N VAL A 233 -7.85 -2.46 -4.09
CA VAL A 233 -7.62 -1.94 -2.74
C VAL A 233 -8.95 -1.47 -2.19
N VAL A 234 -9.37 -2.01 -1.05
CA VAL A 234 -10.64 -1.64 -0.40
C VAL A 234 -10.35 -1.20 1.02
N LYS A 235 -10.80 0.01 1.35
CA LYS A 235 -10.80 0.57 2.70
C LYS A 235 -12.23 0.63 3.20
N LYS A 236 -12.51 0.03 4.34
CA LYS A 236 -13.82 0.02 4.98
C LYS A 236 -13.68 0.29 6.47
N GLY A 237 -13.95 1.52 6.89
CA GLY A 237 -13.68 1.93 8.25
C GLY A 237 -12.22 1.73 8.62
N LYS A 238 -11.95 0.81 9.56
CA LYS A 238 -10.59 0.46 10.00
C LYS A 238 -9.98 -0.72 9.23
N GLU A 239 -10.74 -1.37 8.39
CA GLU A 239 -10.28 -2.49 7.59
C GLU A 239 -9.72 -2.00 6.25
N LEU A 240 -8.52 -2.46 5.91
CA LEU A 240 -7.89 -2.25 4.62
C LEU A 240 -7.55 -3.61 4.02
N SER A 241 -7.95 -3.84 2.78
CA SER A 241 -7.55 -5.02 2.03
C SER A 241 -6.84 -4.62 0.74
N ILE A 242 -5.69 -5.23 0.47
CA ILE A 242 -4.92 -5.04 -0.75
C ILE A 242 -4.84 -6.39 -1.46
N SER A 243 -5.40 -6.49 -2.66
CA SER A 243 -5.48 -7.72 -3.44
C SER A 243 -4.80 -7.56 -4.79
N ASN A 244 -3.87 -8.44 -5.12
CA ASN A 244 -3.25 -8.51 -6.44
C ASN A 244 -3.50 -9.87 -7.11
N PRO A 245 -3.65 -9.91 -8.44
CA PRO A 245 -3.77 -11.15 -9.20
C PRO A 245 -2.45 -11.93 -9.25
N GLY A 246 -2.56 -13.25 -9.36
CA GLY A 246 -1.45 -14.20 -9.35
C GLY A 246 -1.21 -14.82 -7.97
N THR A 247 -0.58 -15.99 -7.97
CA THR A 247 -0.17 -16.71 -6.75
C THR A 247 1.23 -16.27 -6.30
N ILE A 248 1.61 -16.59 -5.06
CA ILE A 248 3.01 -16.44 -4.61
C ILE A 248 3.93 -17.37 -5.40
N ARG A 249 5.15 -16.91 -5.69
CA ARG A 249 6.17 -17.67 -6.44
C ARG A 249 7.17 -18.38 -5.53
N VAL A 250 7.14 -18.08 -4.25
CA VAL A 250 7.92 -18.70 -3.18
C VAL A 250 7.00 -19.59 -2.33
N THR A 251 7.56 -20.46 -1.50
CA THR A 251 6.77 -21.25 -0.53
C THR A 251 6.17 -20.32 0.54
N LYS A 252 5.11 -20.77 1.23
CA LYS A 252 4.53 -19.99 2.35
C LYS A 252 5.53 -19.81 3.49
N GLU A 253 6.35 -20.80 3.72
CA GLU A 253 7.41 -20.78 4.72
C GLU A 253 8.45 -19.69 4.39
N GLU A 254 8.93 -19.64 3.15
CA GLU A 254 9.86 -18.61 2.68
C GLU A 254 9.22 -17.23 2.70
N PHE A 255 7.94 -17.11 2.32
CA PHE A 255 7.21 -15.86 2.33
C PHE A 255 7.19 -15.22 3.72
N TYR A 256 6.93 -16.01 4.79
CA TYR A 256 6.92 -15.51 6.15
C TYR A 256 8.31 -15.42 6.80
N ALA A 257 9.27 -16.22 6.34
CA ALA A 257 10.65 -16.14 6.83
C ALA A 257 11.38 -14.88 6.32
N GLY A 258 10.93 -14.33 5.18
CA GLY A 258 11.59 -13.20 4.53
C GLY A 258 12.94 -13.57 3.91
N GLY A 259 13.66 -12.57 3.41
CA GLY A 259 15.02 -12.75 2.85
C GLY A 259 15.04 -13.30 1.42
N ASN A 260 13.94 -13.86 0.89
CA ASN A 260 13.80 -14.30 -0.48
C ASN A 260 12.62 -13.60 -1.15
N SER A 261 12.88 -12.90 -2.25
CA SER A 261 11.86 -12.18 -3.01
C SER A 261 11.96 -12.56 -4.48
N ASP A 262 10.87 -13.09 -5.04
CA ASP A 262 10.74 -13.40 -6.46
C ASP A 262 9.56 -12.61 -7.07
N PRO A 263 9.73 -11.29 -7.33
CA PRO A 263 8.67 -10.48 -7.92
C PRO A 263 8.42 -10.86 -9.39
N ARG A 264 7.15 -10.85 -9.82
CA ARG A 264 6.82 -11.03 -11.24
C ARG A 264 7.34 -9.90 -12.11
N ASN A 265 7.36 -8.69 -11.56
CA ASN A 265 7.75 -7.49 -12.27
C ASN A 265 8.91 -6.77 -11.53
N PRO A 266 10.14 -7.34 -11.59
CA PRO A 266 11.28 -6.83 -10.81
C PRO A 266 11.74 -5.44 -11.25
N ASN A 267 11.48 -5.01 -12.50
CA ASN A 267 11.79 -3.64 -12.90
C ASN A 267 10.78 -2.64 -12.34
N ILE A 268 9.50 -3.01 -12.20
CA ILE A 268 8.51 -2.19 -11.48
C ILE A 268 8.96 -2.01 -10.03
N LEU A 269 9.34 -3.09 -9.35
CA LEU A 269 9.86 -3.01 -7.98
C LEU A 269 11.13 -2.15 -7.89
N LYS A 270 12.03 -2.28 -8.88
CA LYS A 270 13.24 -1.46 -8.96
C LYS A 270 12.91 0.04 -9.10
N MET A 271 11.92 0.38 -9.92
CA MET A 271 11.49 1.78 -10.08
C MET A 271 10.89 2.34 -8.79
N PHE A 272 10.11 1.56 -8.04
CA PHE A 272 9.67 1.94 -6.70
C PHE A 272 10.86 2.14 -5.75
N GLY A 273 11.86 1.26 -5.78
CA GLY A 273 13.07 1.37 -4.95
C GLY A 273 13.87 2.66 -5.17
N PHE A 274 13.86 3.22 -6.38
CA PHE A 274 14.50 4.52 -6.65
C PHE A 274 13.76 5.72 -6.03
N VAL A 275 12.54 5.54 -5.61
CA VAL A 275 11.78 6.55 -4.84
C VAL A 275 11.57 6.13 -3.39
N ASN A 276 12.48 5.29 -2.88
CA ASN A 276 12.52 4.79 -1.49
C ASN A 276 11.26 4.01 -1.07
N VAL A 277 10.59 3.36 -2.01
CA VAL A 277 9.45 2.48 -1.76
C VAL A 277 9.79 1.09 -2.28
N GLY A 278 9.47 0.04 -1.52
CA GLY A 278 9.70 -1.34 -1.96
C GLY A 278 11.17 -1.77 -1.89
N GLU A 279 11.59 -2.35 -0.79
CA GLU A 279 12.94 -2.90 -0.66
C GLU A 279 13.03 -4.31 -1.28
N ARG A 280 14.09 -4.57 -2.06
CA ARG A 280 14.35 -5.89 -2.68
C ARG A 280 14.81 -6.97 -1.70
N ALA A 281 15.05 -6.62 -0.44
CA ALA A 281 15.66 -7.53 0.54
C ALA A 281 14.73 -8.63 1.06
N GLY A 282 13.48 -8.72 0.56
CA GLY A 282 12.49 -9.68 1.07
C GLY A 282 12.01 -9.36 2.49
N SER A 283 12.23 -8.12 2.94
CA SER A 283 11.86 -7.63 4.28
C SER A 283 10.44 -7.06 4.36
N GLY A 284 9.73 -6.94 3.23
CA GLY A 284 8.44 -6.26 3.16
C GLY A 284 7.37 -6.87 4.08
N VAL A 285 7.28 -8.20 4.14
CA VAL A 285 6.33 -8.89 5.03
C VAL A 285 6.70 -8.66 6.49
N ASP A 286 7.99 -8.78 6.82
CA ASP A 286 8.49 -8.56 8.17
C ASP A 286 8.26 -7.11 8.63
N LYS A 287 8.50 -6.13 7.75
CA LYS A 287 8.23 -4.71 8.00
C LYS A 287 6.75 -4.46 8.33
N ILE A 288 5.82 -5.05 7.55
CA ILE A 288 4.38 -4.95 7.80
C ILE A 288 4.01 -5.61 9.15
N MET A 289 4.49 -6.82 9.40
CA MET A 289 4.21 -7.53 10.65
C MET A 289 4.75 -6.80 11.86
N THR A 290 5.97 -6.27 11.80
CA THR A 290 6.62 -5.52 12.87
C THR A 290 5.90 -4.20 13.14
N ALA A 291 5.57 -3.42 12.11
CA ALA A 291 4.85 -2.16 12.27
C ALA A 291 3.50 -2.33 13.00
N TRP A 292 2.73 -3.37 12.64
CA TRP A 292 1.47 -3.68 13.32
C TRP A 292 1.65 -4.18 14.75
N ALA A 293 2.67 -5.02 14.98
CA ALA A 293 2.98 -5.53 16.32
C ALA A 293 3.42 -4.41 17.28
N GLU A 294 4.20 -3.44 16.82
CA GLU A 294 4.63 -2.27 17.61
C GLU A 294 3.46 -1.40 18.06
N GLN A 295 2.40 -1.31 17.23
CA GLN A 295 1.17 -0.59 17.57
C GLN A 295 0.21 -1.42 18.45
N ASN A 296 0.50 -2.69 18.71
CA ASN A 296 -0.42 -3.66 19.32
C ASN A 296 -1.74 -3.78 18.55
N TRP A 297 -1.70 -3.69 17.23
CA TRP A 297 -2.85 -3.89 16.38
C TRP A 297 -3.03 -5.36 16.02
N LYS A 298 -4.22 -5.71 15.49
CA LYS A 298 -4.49 -7.07 15.02
C LYS A 298 -3.47 -7.47 13.97
N LYS A 299 -2.91 -8.67 14.12
CA LYS A 299 -1.89 -9.21 13.21
C LYS A 299 -2.39 -9.19 11.76
N PRO A 300 -1.60 -8.69 10.80
CA PRO A 300 -1.90 -8.77 9.38
C PRO A 300 -2.15 -10.21 8.92
N GLU A 301 -3.15 -10.38 8.05
CA GLU A 301 -3.53 -11.69 7.51
C GLU A 301 -3.29 -11.72 6.01
N PHE A 302 -2.57 -12.74 5.51
CA PHE A 302 -2.41 -12.99 4.09
C PHE A 302 -3.29 -14.18 3.68
N ASP A 303 -4.16 -13.96 2.70
CA ASP A 303 -4.97 -14.98 2.06
C ASP A 303 -4.37 -15.31 0.69
N PHE A 304 -3.91 -16.54 0.54
CA PHE A 304 -3.33 -17.10 -0.69
C PHE A 304 -4.38 -17.95 -1.39
N SER A 305 -5.44 -17.32 -1.87
CA SER A 305 -6.53 -18.04 -2.52
C SER A 305 -6.12 -18.55 -3.90
N GLU A 306 -5.73 -19.82 -3.97
CA GLU A 306 -5.42 -20.47 -5.23
C GLU A 306 -6.64 -20.63 -6.15
N ARG A 307 -7.86 -20.72 -5.58
CA ARG A 307 -9.10 -20.76 -6.38
C ARG A 307 -9.35 -19.47 -7.13
N SER A 308 -9.03 -18.33 -6.51
CA SER A 308 -9.25 -17.00 -7.10
C SER A 308 -8.03 -16.48 -7.86
N ASP A 309 -6.91 -17.22 -7.87
CA ASP A 309 -5.62 -16.79 -8.41
C ASP A 309 -5.26 -15.38 -7.92
N ARG A 310 -5.22 -15.22 -6.59
CA ARG A 310 -5.09 -13.95 -5.92
C ARG A 310 -4.36 -14.06 -4.60
N VAL A 311 -3.54 -13.05 -4.30
CA VAL A 311 -3.01 -12.80 -2.96
C VAL A 311 -3.74 -11.60 -2.38
N THR A 312 -4.24 -11.73 -1.16
CA THR A 312 -4.92 -10.63 -0.45
C THR A 312 -4.30 -10.42 0.91
N LEU A 313 -3.78 -9.22 1.14
CA LEU A 313 -3.39 -8.74 2.47
C LEU A 313 -4.58 -8.06 3.11
N LYS A 314 -4.92 -8.47 4.34
CA LYS A 314 -5.96 -7.86 5.18
C LYS A 314 -5.32 -7.23 6.40
N LEU A 315 -5.62 -5.97 6.63
CA LEU A 315 -5.08 -5.13 7.68
C LEU A 315 -6.22 -4.51 8.47
N GLU A 316 -6.08 -4.43 9.79
CA GLU A 316 -6.92 -3.60 10.64
C GLU A 316 -6.07 -2.48 11.23
N VAL A 317 -6.47 -1.23 10.98
CA VAL A 317 -5.75 -0.02 11.39
C VAL A 317 -6.40 0.58 12.63
N GLY A 318 -5.61 0.90 13.66
CA GLY A 318 -6.10 1.63 14.84
C GLY A 318 -6.90 0.81 15.84
N GLN A 319 -6.85 -0.52 15.82
CA GLN A 319 -7.37 -1.35 16.92
C GLN A 319 -6.23 -1.82 17.84
N VAL A 320 -6.28 -1.40 19.08
CA VAL A 320 -5.40 -1.93 20.11
C VAL A 320 -5.89 -3.34 20.49
N VAL A 321 -5.12 -4.38 20.18
CA VAL A 321 -5.36 -5.72 20.72
C VAL A 321 -4.89 -5.71 22.18
N TYR A 322 -5.82 -5.84 23.12
CA TYR A 322 -5.47 -6.04 24.52
C TYR A 322 -4.80 -7.41 24.68
N ILE A 323 -3.49 -7.43 24.88
CA ILE A 323 -2.74 -8.63 25.24
C ILE A 323 -2.71 -8.69 26.76
N PRO A 324 -3.44 -9.63 27.41
CA PRO A 324 -3.36 -9.80 28.87
C PRO A 324 -1.92 -10.11 29.25
N GLY A 325 -1.29 -9.26 30.09
CA GLY A 325 0.08 -9.44 30.58
C GLY A 325 1.14 -8.51 29.97
N ALA A 326 0.87 -7.76 28.91
CA ALA A 326 1.80 -6.75 28.38
C ALA A 326 1.75 -5.41 29.15
N ALA A 327 0.75 -5.22 30.02
CA ALA A 327 0.53 -3.99 30.79
C ALA A 327 1.32 -3.94 32.10
N ASP A 328 1.87 -5.05 32.60
CA ASP A 328 2.49 -5.10 33.93
C ASP A 328 3.95 -4.63 33.98
N ILE A 329 4.52 -4.18 32.84
CA ILE A 329 5.89 -3.61 32.82
C ILE A 329 5.89 -2.08 32.70
N ARG A 330 4.73 -1.43 32.59
CA ARG A 330 4.65 0.03 32.43
C ARG A 330 3.56 0.65 33.27
N ASN A 331 3.67 0.70 34.58
CA ASN A 331 3.04 1.76 35.39
C ASN A 331 3.02 1.41 36.88
N GLU A 332 4.18 1.49 37.50
CA GLU A 332 4.24 2.08 38.83
C GLU A 332 4.73 3.52 38.62
N ASN A 333 3.87 4.43 38.35
CA ASN A 333 3.84 5.88 38.57
C ASN A 333 3.13 6.59 37.42
N THR A 334 1.88 6.72 37.51
CA THR A 334 1.03 7.92 37.34
C THR A 334 -0.41 7.47 37.23
N ASN A 335 -1.05 7.44 38.40
CA ASN A 335 -2.49 7.32 38.51
C ASN A 335 -3.19 8.63 38.12
N GLN A 336 -4.31 8.43 37.46
CA GLN A 336 -5.52 9.26 37.43
C GLN A 336 -5.52 10.49 36.55
N GLU A 337 -6.59 10.50 35.73
CA GLU A 337 -7.13 11.61 34.95
C GLU A 337 -6.56 11.79 33.54
N LYS A 338 -7.23 11.16 32.53
CA LYS A 338 -7.60 11.79 31.26
C LYS A 338 -8.45 10.87 30.38
N ALA A 339 -9.68 10.68 30.79
CA ALA A 339 -10.77 10.40 29.86
C ALA A 339 -11.22 11.72 29.24
N THR A 340 -11.22 11.82 27.90
CA THR A 340 -11.93 12.85 27.09
C THR A 340 -11.77 14.30 27.51
N ALA A 341 -10.63 14.89 27.28
CA ALA A 341 -10.53 16.36 27.25
C ALA A 341 -10.53 16.85 25.79
N VAL A 342 -11.70 17.27 25.30
CA VAL A 342 -11.83 18.13 24.11
C VAL A 342 -10.85 19.30 24.27
N SER A 343 -10.00 19.55 23.27
CA SER A 343 -8.96 20.58 23.37
C SER A 343 -9.57 21.96 23.62
N LYS A 344 -8.81 22.87 24.23
CA LYS A 344 -9.29 24.23 24.47
C LYS A 344 -9.54 24.96 23.15
N GLU A 345 -8.77 24.67 22.14
CA GLU A 345 -8.92 25.20 20.77
C GLU A 345 -10.24 24.73 20.17
N ASP A 346 -10.57 23.43 20.27
CA ASP A 346 -11.81 22.86 19.74
C ASP A 346 -13.07 23.43 20.43
N LYS A 347 -13.02 23.64 21.75
CA LYS A 347 -14.11 24.28 22.48
C LYS A 347 -14.38 25.70 22.02
N ILE A 348 -13.33 26.45 21.70
CA ILE A 348 -13.43 27.81 21.19
C ILE A 348 -13.98 27.83 19.76
N ILE A 349 -13.51 26.94 18.88
CA ILE A 349 -14.00 26.79 17.50
C ILE A 349 -15.47 26.42 17.51
N GLU A 350 -15.86 25.44 18.31
CA GLU A 350 -17.26 25.01 18.43
C GLU A 350 -18.18 26.14 18.90
N TYR A 351 -17.72 26.93 19.90
CA TYR A 351 -18.49 28.08 20.36
C TYR A 351 -18.63 29.14 19.27
N ILE A 352 -17.57 29.43 18.48
CA ILE A 352 -17.66 30.40 17.36
C ILE A 352 -18.62 29.91 16.28
N ARG A 353 -18.62 28.61 15.95
CA ARG A 353 -19.56 28.00 14.99
C ARG A 353 -21.02 28.20 15.42
N GLN A 354 -21.29 28.02 16.71
CA GLN A 354 -22.66 28.13 17.25
C GLN A 354 -23.11 29.59 17.45
N ASN A 355 -22.20 30.52 17.76
CA ASN A 355 -22.53 31.88 18.15
C ASN A 355 -22.01 32.97 17.19
N GLY A 356 -21.34 32.59 16.11
CA GLY A 356 -20.80 33.46 15.08
C GLY A 356 -19.51 34.20 15.47
N SER A 357 -19.25 34.46 16.77
CA SER A 357 -18.03 35.14 17.26
C SER A 357 -17.77 34.86 18.72
N ILE A 358 -16.52 35.07 19.16
CA ILE A 358 -16.12 34.97 20.58
C ILE A 358 -15.32 36.20 21.02
N SER A 359 -15.49 36.64 22.27
CA SER A 359 -14.65 37.65 22.90
C SER A 359 -13.49 36.99 23.69
N SER A 360 -12.42 37.76 23.95
CA SER A 360 -11.29 37.26 24.77
C SER A 360 -11.71 36.82 26.19
N GLN A 361 -12.74 37.48 26.75
CA GLN A 361 -13.30 37.07 28.07
C GLN A 361 -13.96 35.72 27.97
N LYS A 362 -14.85 35.55 27.02
CA LYS A 362 -15.57 34.27 26.83
C LYS A 362 -14.65 33.11 26.46
N ALA A 363 -13.60 33.42 25.69
CA ALA A 363 -12.55 32.43 25.39
C ALA A 363 -11.74 32.06 26.65
N ALA A 364 -11.54 32.97 27.59
CA ALA A 364 -10.91 32.63 28.87
C ALA A 364 -11.81 31.71 29.71
N ASP A 365 -13.10 32.01 29.78
CA ASP A 365 -14.08 31.21 30.53
C ASP A 365 -14.17 29.79 29.98
N ILE A 366 -14.32 29.63 28.65
CA ILE A 366 -14.43 28.34 27.95
C ILE A 366 -13.13 27.53 28.03
N GLY A 367 -11.98 28.21 27.86
CA GLY A 367 -10.66 27.56 27.90
C GLY A 367 -10.14 27.30 29.33
N GLY A 368 -10.89 27.70 30.37
CA GLY A 368 -10.48 27.54 31.78
C GLY A 368 -9.21 28.33 32.14
N TYR A 369 -9.07 29.53 31.60
CA TYR A 369 -7.93 30.42 31.92
C TYR A 369 -8.24 31.34 33.08
N LYS A 370 -7.31 31.48 34.02
CA LYS A 370 -7.44 32.38 35.17
C LYS A 370 -7.44 33.88 34.79
N SER A 371 -7.04 34.21 33.54
CA SER A 371 -6.98 35.61 33.08
C SER A 371 -7.20 35.70 31.55
N LYS A 372 -7.68 36.91 31.12
CA LYS A 372 -7.82 37.26 29.68
C LYS A 372 -6.49 37.17 28.91
N THR A 373 -5.36 37.40 29.58
CA THR A 373 -4.03 37.35 28.95
C THR A 373 -3.64 35.98 28.51
N GLY A 374 -3.99 34.93 29.28
CA GLY A 374 -3.75 33.53 28.90
C GLY A 374 -4.58 33.12 27.69
N ALA A 375 -5.85 33.52 27.65
CA ALA A 375 -6.73 33.25 26.52
C ALA A 375 -6.29 33.98 25.25
N ARG A 376 -5.81 35.25 25.36
CA ARG A 376 -5.30 36.00 24.21
C ARG A 376 -4.11 35.32 23.55
N LYS A 377 -3.16 34.78 24.30
CA LYS A 377 -2.03 34.02 23.75
C LYS A 377 -2.49 32.80 22.92
N LEU A 378 -3.56 32.12 23.37
CA LEU A 378 -4.14 31.02 22.60
C LEU A 378 -4.84 31.54 21.33
N LEU A 379 -5.63 32.59 21.43
CA LEU A 379 -6.33 33.18 20.28
C LEU A 379 -5.34 33.71 19.23
N ASP A 380 -4.25 34.35 19.65
CA ASP A 380 -3.18 34.82 18.75
C ASP A 380 -2.52 33.63 18.02
N LYS A 381 -2.25 32.54 18.73
CA LYS A 381 -1.73 31.32 18.13
C LYS A 381 -2.72 30.64 17.15
N MET A 382 -4.03 30.74 17.42
CA MET A 382 -5.07 30.25 16.51
C MET A 382 -5.19 31.14 15.26
N ILE A 383 -4.92 32.42 15.36
CA ILE A 383 -4.82 33.34 14.21
C ILE A 383 -3.60 33.00 13.35
N GLU A 384 -2.43 32.81 13.98
CA GLU A 384 -1.21 32.36 13.28
C GLU A 384 -1.39 31.06 12.52
N LYS A 385 -2.20 30.15 13.05
CA LYS A 385 -2.58 28.90 12.39
C LYS A 385 -3.69 29.05 11.33
N GLY A 386 -4.24 30.24 11.12
CA GLY A 386 -5.32 30.49 10.19
C GLY A 386 -6.69 29.91 10.59
N LEU A 387 -6.86 29.52 11.85
CA LEU A 387 -8.09 28.89 12.35
C LEU A 387 -9.21 29.89 12.67
N ILE A 388 -8.84 31.13 13.01
CA ILE A 388 -9.75 32.23 13.35
C ILE A 388 -9.21 33.56 12.87
N THR A 389 -10.10 34.56 12.70
CA THR A 389 -9.75 35.91 12.27
C THR A 389 -10.19 36.90 13.35
N LYS A 390 -9.35 37.91 13.61
CA LYS A 390 -9.64 38.97 14.57
C LYS A 390 -10.40 40.12 13.91
N ILE A 391 -11.53 40.53 14.49
CA ILE A 391 -12.34 41.67 14.03
C ILE A 391 -12.42 42.73 15.13
N GLY A 392 -12.17 44.00 14.77
CA GLY A 392 -12.22 45.12 15.67
C GLY A 392 -10.98 45.34 16.54
N ASN A 393 -10.93 46.47 17.23
CA ASN A 393 -9.81 46.87 18.08
C ASN A 393 -10.29 47.26 19.51
N GLY A 394 -9.40 47.11 20.50
CA GLY A 394 -9.67 47.49 21.88
C GLY A 394 -10.69 46.57 22.59
N PRO A 395 -11.55 47.14 23.46
CA PRO A 395 -12.51 46.33 24.25
C PRO A 395 -13.58 45.59 23.43
N ALA A 396 -13.84 46.04 22.19
CA ALA A 396 -14.83 45.48 21.29
C ALA A 396 -14.28 44.38 20.36
N THR A 397 -13.04 43.92 20.55
CA THR A 397 -12.41 42.90 19.75
C THR A 397 -13.17 41.57 19.85
N LYS A 398 -13.52 41.00 18.68
CA LYS A 398 -14.13 39.67 18.52
C LYS A 398 -13.26 38.80 17.60
N TYR A 399 -13.42 37.49 17.72
CA TYR A 399 -12.75 36.51 16.87
C TYR A 399 -13.82 35.63 16.18
N VAL A 400 -13.63 35.40 14.90
CA VAL A 400 -14.53 34.61 14.03
C VAL A 400 -13.73 33.56 13.24
N ILE A 401 -14.40 32.60 12.71
CA ILE A 401 -13.81 31.58 11.80
C ILE A 401 -13.79 32.15 10.40
#